data_506bdeaafc945db467e1c5122123433e
#
_entry.id   506bdeaafc945db467e1c5122123433e
#
_cell.length_a   1.000
_cell.length_b   1.000
_cell.length_c   1.000
_cell.angle_alpha   90.00
_cell.angle_beta   90.00
_cell.angle_gamma   90.00
#
_symmetry.space_group_name_H-M   'P 1'
#
loop_
_entity.id
_entity.type
_entity.pdbx_description
1 polymer ?
#
loop_
_entity_poly.entity_id
_entity_poly.type
_entity_poly.pdbx_seq_one_letter_code
_entity_poly.pdbx_strand_id
1 'polypeptide(L)'
;MGIKAPSQRAINQYFTDVIEIINEEVRDTLTYLCEQSVKRIRDRSSEESWIDDTGNLRSSIGYAIYEYGRTTVESAFPVVREGAEGAQRGREYIQDLAGLFATAYAAVVVAAMEYAEYVEAKKTKDVLASTHQWAKEKFESYMQRAVEKAQIRIAVLDIR
;
A
#
# COMPACT_ATOMS: atom_id res chain seq x y z
N MET A 1 -1.93 13.88 49.34
CA MET A 1 -1.27 12.97 48.40
C MET A 1 -0.67 13.79 47.27
N GLY A 2 0.65 13.84 47.14
CA GLY A 2 1.28 14.56 46.04
C GLY A 2 1.24 13.73 44.77
N ILE A 3 0.74 14.30 43.68
CA ILE A 3 0.83 13.71 42.34
C ILE A 3 2.32 13.72 41.96
N LYS A 4 2.93 12.55 41.83
CA LYS A 4 4.33 12.44 41.41
C LYS A 4 4.40 12.69 39.91
N ALA A 5 5.16 13.67 39.46
CA ALA A 5 5.38 13.91 38.04
C ALA A 5 6.00 12.66 37.37
N PRO A 6 5.59 12.31 36.12
CA PRO A 6 6.16 11.20 35.43
C PRO A 6 7.67 11.41 35.18
N SER A 7 8.42 10.31 35.12
CA SER A 7 9.84 10.36 34.80
C SER A 7 10.06 10.73 33.31
N GLN A 8 11.23 11.32 33.00
CA GLN A 8 11.60 11.61 31.60
C GLN A 8 11.54 10.34 30.71
N ARG A 9 11.92 9.19 31.28
CA ARG A 9 11.82 7.89 30.57
C ARG A 9 10.36 7.53 30.24
N ALA A 10 9.44 7.73 31.19
CA ALA A 10 8.02 7.45 30.96
C ALA A 10 7.42 8.39 29.90
N ILE A 11 7.82 9.66 29.91
CA ILE A 11 7.41 10.63 28.89
C ILE A 11 7.92 10.22 27.50
N ASN A 12 9.20 9.86 27.39
CA ASN A 12 9.78 9.42 26.11
C ASN A 12 9.11 8.15 25.60
N GLN A 13 8.82 7.19 26.48
CA GLN A 13 8.10 5.96 26.10
C GLN A 13 6.70 6.27 25.58
N TYR A 14 5.96 7.14 26.26
CA TYR A 14 4.64 7.56 25.79
C TYR A 14 4.68 8.14 24.38
N PHE A 15 5.63 9.02 24.07
CA PHE A 15 5.78 9.57 22.73
C PHE A 15 6.16 8.50 21.69
N THR A 16 6.98 7.53 22.06
CA THR A 16 7.31 6.40 21.19
C THR A 16 6.07 5.59 20.86
N ASP A 17 5.26 5.26 21.88
CA ASP A 17 4.02 4.48 21.72
C ASP A 17 3.00 5.25 20.86
N VAL A 18 2.89 6.57 21.03
CA VAL A 18 2.02 7.43 20.19
C VAL A 18 2.44 7.38 18.72
N ILE A 19 3.75 7.53 18.45
CA ILE A 19 4.29 7.49 17.09
C ILE A 19 4.05 6.10 16.46
N GLU A 20 4.25 5.04 17.24
CA GLU A 20 4.03 3.67 16.77
C GLU A 20 2.56 3.43 16.39
N ILE A 21 1.62 3.86 17.22
CA ILE A 21 0.18 3.78 16.93
C ILE A 21 -0.17 4.51 15.63
N ILE A 22 0.35 5.74 15.45
CA ILE A 22 0.10 6.51 14.23
C ILE A 22 0.66 5.78 13.00
N ASN A 23 1.88 5.28 13.09
CA ASN A 23 2.53 4.57 11.99
C ASN A 23 1.78 3.29 11.62
N GLU A 24 1.31 2.52 12.60
CA GLU A 24 0.49 1.32 12.37
C GLU A 24 -0.80 1.66 11.64
N GLU A 25 -1.59 2.63 12.13
CA GLU A 25 -2.86 2.99 11.49
C GLU A 25 -2.68 3.53 10.07
N VAL A 26 -1.61 4.27 9.81
CA VAL A 26 -1.25 4.74 8.45
C VAL A 26 -0.90 3.54 7.57
N ARG A 27 -0.03 2.66 8.04
CA ARG A 27 0.40 1.45 7.29
C ARG A 27 -0.78 0.55 6.95
N ASP A 28 -1.62 0.25 7.93
CA ASP A 28 -2.79 -0.62 7.76
C ASP A 28 -3.78 -0.01 6.76
N THR A 29 -3.99 1.30 6.84
CA THR A 29 -4.89 2.01 5.92
C THR A 29 -4.36 2.01 4.49
N LEU A 30 -3.06 2.27 4.29
CA LEU A 30 -2.43 2.23 2.99
C LEU A 30 -2.43 0.80 2.42
N THR A 31 -2.15 -0.20 3.26
CA THR A 31 -2.22 -1.61 2.90
C THR A 31 -3.61 -1.97 2.40
N TYR A 32 -4.65 -1.63 3.15
CA TYR A 32 -6.03 -1.88 2.76
C TYR A 32 -6.38 -1.21 1.42
N LEU A 33 -5.99 0.05 1.22
CA LEU A 33 -6.23 0.77 -0.03
C LEU A 33 -5.55 0.09 -1.22
N CYS A 34 -4.32 -0.37 -1.04
CA CYS A 34 -3.57 -1.09 -2.07
C CYS A 34 -4.16 -2.46 -2.37
N GLU A 35 -4.58 -3.21 -1.36
CA GLU A 35 -5.25 -4.50 -1.55
C GLU A 35 -6.54 -4.37 -2.34
N GLN A 36 -7.37 -3.37 -2.01
CA GLN A 36 -8.60 -3.08 -2.76
C GLN A 36 -8.28 -2.64 -4.20
N SER A 37 -7.21 -1.88 -4.40
CA SER A 37 -6.73 -1.47 -5.72
C SER A 37 -6.30 -2.66 -6.57
N VAL A 38 -5.43 -3.52 -6.03
CA VAL A 38 -4.96 -4.73 -6.73
C VAL A 38 -6.12 -5.67 -7.04
N LYS A 39 -7.02 -5.90 -6.09
CA LYS A 39 -8.22 -6.70 -6.31
C LYS A 39 -9.06 -6.13 -7.46
N ARG A 40 -9.34 -4.82 -7.42
CA ARG A 40 -10.11 -4.12 -8.45
C ARG A 40 -9.50 -4.26 -9.84
N ILE A 41 -8.18 -4.21 -9.95
CA ILE A 41 -7.46 -4.38 -11.22
C ILE A 41 -7.53 -5.85 -11.69
N ARG A 42 -7.23 -6.78 -10.82
CA ARG A 42 -7.11 -8.21 -11.15
C ARG A 42 -8.45 -8.88 -11.45
N ASP A 43 -9.53 -8.42 -10.84
CA ASP A 43 -10.88 -8.99 -10.98
C ASP A 43 -11.62 -8.47 -12.23
N ARG A 44 -11.08 -7.49 -12.97
CA ARG A 44 -11.70 -7.00 -14.21
C ARG A 44 -11.82 -8.10 -15.25
N SER A 45 -12.95 -8.09 -15.94
CA SER A 45 -13.19 -8.98 -17.09
C SER A 45 -12.30 -8.59 -18.29
N SER A 46 -12.16 -9.51 -19.24
CA SER A 46 -11.48 -9.22 -20.51
C SER A 46 -12.23 -8.21 -21.39
N GLU A 47 -13.50 -7.98 -21.13
CA GLU A 47 -14.30 -6.97 -21.82
C GLU A 47 -13.95 -5.56 -21.34
N GLU A 48 -13.76 -5.41 -20.02
CA GLU A 48 -13.46 -4.13 -19.36
C GLU A 48 -11.96 -3.80 -19.32
N SER A 49 -11.09 -4.77 -19.60
CA SER A 49 -9.66 -4.63 -19.46
C SER A 49 -8.94 -5.30 -20.63
N TRP A 50 -7.98 -6.17 -20.37
CA TRP A 50 -7.17 -6.85 -21.39
C TRP A 50 -7.41 -8.36 -21.39
N ILE A 51 -7.09 -9.00 -22.52
CA ILE A 51 -7.00 -10.45 -22.61
C ILE A 51 -5.62 -10.85 -22.08
N ASP A 52 -5.60 -11.72 -21.08
CA ASP A 52 -4.37 -12.14 -20.41
C ASP A 52 -4.07 -13.60 -20.81
N ASP A 53 -3.43 -13.77 -21.96
CA ASP A 53 -3.20 -15.11 -22.55
C ASP A 53 -2.30 -15.99 -21.68
N THR A 54 -1.17 -15.44 -21.21
CA THR A 54 -0.18 -16.14 -20.39
C THR A 54 -0.39 -15.99 -18.89
N GLY A 55 -1.13 -14.99 -18.47
CA GLY A 55 -1.27 -14.62 -17.07
C GLY A 55 -0.13 -13.72 -16.54
N ASN A 56 0.87 -13.39 -17.37
CA ASN A 56 2.03 -12.62 -16.92
C ASN A 56 1.66 -11.22 -16.46
N LEU A 57 0.86 -10.47 -17.24
CA LEU A 57 0.48 -9.11 -16.83
C LEU A 57 -0.32 -9.14 -15.52
N ARG A 58 -1.31 -10.00 -15.40
CA ARG A 58 -2.13 -10.12 -14.19
C ARG A 58 -1.31 -10.58 -12.98
N SER A 59 -0.34 -11.46 -13.16
CA SER A 59 0.56 -11.94 -12.10
C SER A 59 1.60 -10.89 -11.69
N SER A 60 1.93 -9.92 -12.56
CA SER A 60 2.85 -8.82 -12.28
C SER A 60 2.21 -7.65 -11.53
N ILE A 61 0.88 -7.71 -11.31
CA ILE A 61 0.15 -6.67 -10.58
C ILE A 61 0.23 -6.94 -9.10
N GLY A 62 0.74 -5.98 -8.37
CA GLY A 62 0.88 -6.04 -6.93
C GLY A 62 1.11 -4.65 -6.32
N TYR A 63 1.52 -4.62 -5.06
CA TYR A 63 1.77 -3.37 -4.36
C TYR A 63 2.91 -3.49 -3.34
N ALA A 64 3.43 -2.34 -2.93
CA ALA A 64 4.29 -2.21 -1.77
C ALA A 64 3.97 -0.94 -0.98
N ILE A 65 4.23 -0.98 0.32
CA ILE A 65 4.26 0.17 1.20
C ILE A 65 5.70 0.44 1.59
N TYR A 66 6.14 1.66 1.35
CA TYR A 66 7.47 2.12 1.73
C TYR A 66 7.36 3.13 2.88
N GLU A 67 8.25 2.98 3.84
CA GLU A 67 8.42 3.90 4.95
C GLU A 67 9.89 4.37 4.95
N TYR A 68 10.11 5.60 4.51
CA TYR A 68 11.45 6.19 4.46
C TYR A 68 12.50 5.29 3.76
N GLY A 69 12.16 4.79 2.58
CA GLY A 69 13.03 3.94 1.76
C GLY A 69 13.05 2.46 2.15
N ARG A 70 12.28 2.05 3.14
CA ARG A 70 12.19 0.64 3.57
C ARG A 70 10.85 0.06 3.13
N THR A 71 10.88 -1.08 2.47
CA THR A 71 9.66 -1.85 2.19
C THR A 71 9.14 -2.47 3.50
N THR A 72 7.97 -2.07 3.94
CA THR A 72 7.34 -2.56 5.18
C THR A 72 6.21 -3.54 4.92
N VAL A 73 5.55 -3.43 3.78
CA VAL A 73 4.54 -4.36 3.30
C VAL A 73 4.72 -4.57 1.81
N GLU A 74 4.56 -5.80 1.35
CA GLU A 74 4.53 -6.15 -0.07
C GLU A 74 3.47 -7.21 -0.34
N SER A 75 2.88 -7.18 -1.54
CA SER A 75 1.92 -8.19 -1.97
C SER A 75 2.60 -9.51 -2.36
N ALA A 76 1.86 -10.61 -2.27
CA ALA A 76 2.37 -11.94 -2.59
C ALA A 76 2.60 -12.19 -4.10
N PHE A 77 2.09 -11.35 -5.00
CA PHE A 77 2.11 -11.56 -6.45
C PHE A 77 1.65 -12.97 -6.85
N PRO A 78 0.38 -13.33 -6.58
CA PRO A 78 -0.10 -14.68 -6.86
C PRO A 78 -0.09 -14.97 -8.36
N VAL A 79 0.43 -16.14 -8.71
CA VAL A 79 0.56 -16.58 -10.11
C VAL A 79 -0.81 -16.95 -10.67
N VAL A 80 -1.12 -16.44 -11.85
CA VAL A 80 -2.32 -16.79 -12.64
C VAL A 80 -1.87 -17.47 -13.92
N ARG A 81 -2.46 -18.62 -14.24
CA ARG A 81 -2.08 -19.44 -15.41
C ARG A 81 -0.56 -19.72 -15.42
N GLU A 82 0.13 -19.39 -16.50
CA GLU A 82 1.57 -19.55 -16.69
C GLU A 82 2.37 -18.28 -16.30
N GLY A 83 1.79 -17.39 -15.51
CA GLY A 83 2.30 -16.06 -15.18
C GLY A 83 3.44 -16.00 -14.16
N ALA A 84 4.24 -17.05 -13.99
CA ALA A 84 5.35 -17.08 -13.03
C ALA A 84 6.40 -15.98 -13.29
N GLU A 85 6.70 -15.71 -14.56
CA GLU A 85 7.58 -14.61 -14.96
C GLU A 85 7.02 -13.25 -14.51
N GLY A 86 5.73 -13.01 -14.75
CA GLY A 86 5.08 -11.78 -14.32
C GLY A 86 5.15 -11.57 -12.81
N ALA A 87 4.91 -12.61 -12.03
CA ALA A 87 5.02 -12.55 -10.56
C ALA A 87 6.45 -12.26 -10.09
N GLN A 88 7.45 -12.80 -10.77
CA GLN A 88 8.86 -12.49 -10.48
C GLN A 88 9.18 -11.03 -10.81
N ARG A 89 8.82 -10.56 -12.00
CA ARG A 89 9.00 -9.16 -12.42
C ARG A 89 8.34 -8.18 -11.44
N GLY A 90 7.14 -8.50 -10.96
CA GLY A 90 6.45 -7.71 -9.95
C GLY A 90 7.27 -7.54 -8.67
N ARG A 91 7.79 -8.63 -8.11
CA ARG A 91 8.64 -8.61 -6.91
C ARG A 91 9.95 -7.84 -7.10
N GLU A 92 10.63 -8.06 -8.23
CA GLU A 92 11.87 -7.33 -8.56
C GLU A 92 11.60 -5.82 -8.67
N TYR A 93 10.55 -5.46 -9.37
CA TYR A 93 10.22 -4.05 -9.63
C TYR A 93 9.92 -3.26 -8.35
N ILE A 94 9.16 -3.82 -7.40
CA ILE A 94 8.91 -3.14 -6.12
C ILE A 94 10.18 -2.98 -5.28
N GLN A 95 11.15 -3.90 -5.37
CA GLN A 95 12.43 -3.77 -4.68
C GLN A 95 13.26 -2.62 -5.27
N ASP A 96 13.28 -2.49 -6.59
CA ASP A 96 14.01 -1.41 -7.29
C ASP A 96 13.42 -0.02 -6.97
N LEU A 97 12.12 0.08 -6.70
CA LEU A 97 11.45 1.33 -6.38
C LEU A 97 11.75 1.86 -4.97
N ALA A 98 12.19 1.03 -4.03
CA ALA A 98 12.32 1.41 -2.61
C ALA A 98 13.16 2.67 -2.41
N GLY A 99 14.27 2.82 -3.13
CA GLY A 99 15.18 3.97 -3.05
C GLY A 99 14.55 5.31 -3.45
N LEU A 100 13.49 5.29 -4.27
CA LEU A 100 12.81 6.52 -4.71
C LEU A 100 11.99 7.18 -3.60
N PHE A 101 11.65 6.46 -2.54
CA PHE A 101 10.77 6.91 -1.46
C PHE A 101 11.51 7.09 -0.13
N ALA A 102 12.80 7.47 -0.16
CA ALA A 102 13.67 7.56 1.01
C ALA A 102 13.20 8.58 2.07
N THR A 103 12.37 9.55 1.71
CA THR A 103 12.00 10.68 2.59
C THR A 103 10.53 10.71 3.00
N ALA A 104 9.73 9.71 2.60
CA ALA A 104 8.30 9.74 2.82
C ALA A 104 7.68 8.32 2.97
N TYR A 105 6.44 8.29 3.42
CA TYR A 105 5.56 7.15 3.18
C TYR A 105 5.12 7.13 1.72
N ALA A 106 5.11 5.95 1.12
CA ALA A 106 4.53 5.76 -0.20
C ALA A 106 3.79 4.42 -0.28
N ALA A 107 2.61 4.46 -0.89
CA ALA A 107 1.84 3.30 -1.28
C ALA A 107 1.85 3.20 -2.80
N VAL A 108 2.40 2.14 -3.34
CA VAL A 108 2.63 1.98 -4.77
C VAL A 108 1.96 0.71 -5.26
N VAL A 109 1.14 0.83 -6.31
CA VAL A 109 0.57 -0.30 -7.05
C VAL A 109 1.27 -0.37 -8.39
N VAL A 110 1.71 -1.56 -8.77
CA VAL A 110 2.50 -1.79 -9.98
C VAL A 110 1.84 -2.79 -10.92
N ALA A 111 2.16 -2.66 -12.21
CA ALA A 111 1.99 -3.67 -13.24
C ALA A 111 3.35 -3.78 -13.97
N ALA A 112 4.18 -4.74 -13.60
CA ALA A 112 5.61 -4.74 -13.87
C ALA A 112 6.02 -5.37 -15.23
N MET A 113 5.05 -5.71 -16.09
CA MET A 113 5.39 -6.16 -17.45
C MET A 113 5.69 -4.95 -18.34
N GLU A 114 6.77 -5.02 -19.11
CA GLU A 114 7.21 -3.95 -20.02
C GLU A 114 6.12 -3.47 -21.00
N TYR A 115 5.23 -4.36 -21.40
CA TYR A 115 4.12 -4.03 -22.29
C TYR A 115 2.88 -3.47 -21.56
N ALA A 116 2.90 -3.35 -20.24
CA ALA A 116 1.74 -2.86 -19.48
C ALA A 116 1.32 -1.45 -19.91
N GLU A 117 2.27 -0.55 -20.14
CA GLU A 117 2.03 0.79 -20.64
C GLU A 117 1.39 0.79 -22.04
N TYR A 118 1.83 -0.11 -22.92
CA TYR A 118 1.23 -0.28 -24.24
C TYR A 118 -0.22 -0.76 -24.16
N VAL A 119 -0.51 -1.67 -23.22
CA VAL A 119 -1.90 -2.13 -22.98
C VAL A 119 -2.75 -0.98 -22.44
N GLU A 120 -2.24 -0.21 -21.48
CA GLU A 120 -2.89 0.96 -20.89
C GLU A 120 -3.26 2.02 -21.95
N ALA A 121 -2.36 2.24 -22.91
CA ALA A 121 -2.54 3.25 -23.97
C ALA A 121 -3.65 2.89 -24.99
N LYS A 122 -4.16 1.67 -24.99
CA LYS A 122 -5.26 1.28 -25.88
C LYS A 122 -6.59 1.80 -25.35
N LYS A 123 -7.36 2.49 -26.18
CA LYS A 123 -8.62 3.18 -25.83
C LYS A 123 -9.66 2.37 -25.04
N THR A 124 -9.62 1.03 -25.18
CA THR A 124 -10.58 0.12 -24.54
C THR A 124 -9.97 -0.72 -23.45
N LYS A 125 -8.72 -0.45 -23.08
CA LYS A 125 -7.98 -1.21 -22.08
C LYS A 125 -7.54 -0.30 -20.95
N ASP A 126 -7.67 -0.80 -19.75
CA ASP A 126 -7.36 -0.07 -18.52
C ASP A 126 -6.64 -1.05 -17.60
N VAL A 127 -5.39 -0.78 -17.33
CA VAL A 127 -4.58 -1.56 -16.38
C VAL A 127 -4.64 -0.91 -15.01
N LEU A 128 -4.12 0.31 -14.89
CA LEU A 128 -3.99 1.01 -13.60
C LEU A 128 -4.82 2.31 -13.50
N ALA A 129 -5.06 3.01 -14.62
CA ALA A 129 -5.51 4.41 -14.63
C ALA A 129 -6.82 4.65 -13.86
N SER A 130 -7.88 3.88 -14.13
CA SER A 130 -9.15 4.07 -13.44
C SER A 130 -9.08 3.68 -11.96
N THR A 131 -8.25 2.71 -11.62
CA THR A 131 -8.05 2.31 -10.23
C THR A 131 -7.23 3.36 -9.47
N HIS A 132 -6.24 3.98 -10.11
CA HIS A 132 -5.50 5.10 -9.53
C HIS A 132 -6.44 6.26 -9.21
N GLN A 133 -7.34 6.63 -10.15
CA GLN A 133 -8.33 7.67 -9.91
C GLN A 133 -9.27 7.31 -8.75
N TRP A 134 -9.78 6.09 -8.72
CA TRP A 134 -10.62 5.60 -7.62
C TRP A 134 -9.87 5.64 -6.27
N ALA A 135 -8.61 5.19 -6.21
CA ALA A 135 -7.81 5.20 -5.00
C ALA A 135 -7.59 6.63 -4.49
N LYS A 136 -7.34 7.57 -5.40
CA LYS A 136 -7.18 8.99 -5.10
C LYS A 136 -8.44 9.59 -4.47
N GLU A 137 -9.63 9.26 -4.98
CA GLU A 137 -10.91 9.69 -4.42
C GLU A 137 -11.18 9.10 -3.03
N LYS A 138 -10.69 7.89 -2.74
CA LYS A 138 -10.89 7.22 -1.45
C LYS A 138 -9.84 7.60 -0.40
N PHE A 139 -8.68 8.05 -0.81
CA PHE A 139 -7.52 8.27 0.05
C PHE A 139 -7.83 9.16 1.25
N GLU A 140 -8.41 10.33 1.02
CA GLU A 140 -8.70 11.29 2.10
C GLU A 140 -9.63 10.70 3.17
N SER A 141 -10.72 10.06 2.75
CA SER A 141 -11.68 9.47 3.69
C SER A 141 -11.11 8.30 4.47
N TYR A 142 -10.20 7.54 3.86
CA TYR A 142 -9.53 6.41 4.52
C TYR A 142 -8.49 6.92 5.53
N MET A 143 -7.72 7.94 5.17
CA MET A 143 -6.75 8.55 6.09
C MET A 143 -7.44 9.24 7.28
N GLN A 144 -8.58 9.88 7.06
CA GLN A 144 -9.37 10.44 8.15
C GLN A 144 -9.79 9.36 9.17
N ARG A 145 -10.25 8.21 8.70
CA ARG A 145 -10.57 7.07 9.57
C ARG A 145 -9.34 6.53 10.32
N ALA A 146 -8.16 6.53 9.69
CA ALA A 146 -6.92 6.16 10.35
C ALA A 146 -6.60 7.11 11.51
N VAL A 147 -6.77 8.42 11.30
CA VAL A 147 -6.59 9.44 12.35
C VAL A 147 -7.56 9.21 13.51
N GLU A 148 -8.84 8.98 13.22
CA GLU A 148 -9.85 8.71 14.25
C GLU A 148 -9.52 7.46 15.07
N LYS A 149 -9.09 6.36 14.43
CA LYS A 149 -8.64 5.15 15.12
C LYS A 149 -7.41 5.39 15.99
N ALA A 150 -6.40 6.10 15.45
CA ALA A 150 -5.20 6.45 16.19
C ALA A 150 -5.55 7.28 17.43
N GLN A 151 -6.43 8.28 17.32
CA GLN A 151 -6.89 9.11 18.43
C GLN A 151 -7.55 8.27 19.53
N ILE A 152 -8.41 7.30 19.18
CA ILE A 152 -9.04 6.40 20.14
C ILE A 152 -8.00 5.56 20.88
N ARG A 153 -7.01 5.01 20.18
CA ARG A 153 -5.93 4.21 20.76
C ARG A 153 -5.02 5.04 21.67
N ILE A 154 -4.68 6.24 21.25
CA ILE A 154 -3.85 7.18 22.03
C ILE A 154 -4.58 7.63 23.29
N ALA A 155 -5.89 7.86 23.24
CA ALA A 155 -6.68 8.32 24.37
C ALA A 155 -6.68 7.35 25.57
N VAL A 156 -6.36 6.07 25.35
CA VAL A 156 -6.28 5.05 26.41
C VAL A 156 -4.84 4.74 26.86
N LEU A 157 -3.84 5.45 26.31
CA LEU A 157 -2.45 5.33 26.76
C LEU A 157 -2.25 6.03 28.10
N ASP A 158 -1.58 5.34 29.00
CA ASP A 158 -1.13 5.89 30.27
C ASP A 158 0.37 6.22 30.26
N ILE A 159 0.74 7.34 30.83
CA ILE A 159 2.14 7.67 31.11
C ILE A 159 2.53 6.93 32.41
N ARG A 160 3.20 5.78 32.27
CA ARG A 160 3.62 4.92 33.39
C ARG A 160 5.09 5.12 33.76
#